data_b4bb1ddb89f0e27061e1157751abfea3
#
_entry.id   b4bb1ddb89f0e27061e1157751abfea3
#
_cell.length_a   1.000
_cell.length_b   1.000
_cell.length_c   1.000
_cell.angle_alpha   90.00
_cell.angle_beta   90.00
_cell.angle_gamma   90.00
#
_symmetry.space_group_name_H-M   'P 1'
#
loop_
_entity.id
_entity.type
_entity.pdbx_description
1 polymer ?
#
loop_
_entity_poly.entity_id
_entity_poly.type
_entity_poly.pdbx_seq_one_letter_code
_entity_poly.pdbx_strand_id
1 'polypeptide(L)'
;KVTDDMELIYPGTYTIGHDGVTTPYPVDEQGRDLSIYAEQGFGLDKSFHPGGTHKGYFGAYWAGEDFGVLHYALRDEKVGRKYFSWAQSEQGNIWKDLLTDESPQYVELQSGRLFNQNLLESIYTPYKQTLFTPYGTDEWNEYWMPFSQIGNVDDMSLRAAVNVEEKEGEMSFGIYPYRDLAGQITVLDAQGHVLLAKDVEMKASVAYSDKVAGKASQILLDGYRLWSEDAQDVDRPHKVNKD
;
A
#
# COMPACT_ATOMS: atom_id res chain seq x y z
N LYS A 1 -2.07 16.04 -4.35
CA LYS A 1 -2.57 16.96 -3.31
C LYS A 1 -3.16 16.14 -2.18
N VAL A 2 -2.86 16.49 -0.93
CA VAL A 2 -3.47 15.86 0.23
C VAL A 2 -4.81 16.52 0.52
N THR A 3 -5.85 15.70 0.59
CA THR A 3 -7.20 16.11 1.00
C THR A 3 -7.56 15.41 2.30
N ASP A 4 -8.58 15.86 3.01
CA ASP A 4 -8.97 15.28 4.31
C ASP A 4 -9.40 13.82 4.19
N ASP A 5 -9.86 13.42 3.02
CA ASP A 5 -10.27 12.06 2.66
C ASP A 5 -9.14 11.18 2.12
N MET A 6 -7.89 11.67 2.13
CA MET A 6 -6.76 10.86 1.71
C MET A 6 -6.44 9.80 2.74
N GLU A 7 -6.32 8.57 2.28
CA GLU A 7 -5.93 7.40 3.05
C GLU A 7 -4.56 6.89 2.60
N LEU A 8 -3.73 6.51 3.56
CA LEU A 8 -2.45 5.85 3.31
C LEU A 8 -2.66 4.35 3.17
N ILE A 9 -2.30 3.79 2.03
CA ILE A 9 -2.30 2.34 1.81
C ILE A 9 -1.00 1.79 2.35
N TYR A 10 -1.10 1.05 3.46
CA TYR A 10 0.07 0.56 4.15
C TYR A 10 -0.21 -0.78 4.82
N PRO A 11 0.25 -1.90 4.26
CA PRO A 11 -0.03 -3.22 4.82
C PRO A 11 0.92 -3.59 5.98
N GLY A 12 1.07 -2.70 6.96
CA GLY A 12 1.93 -2.90 8.13
C GLY A 12 1.15 -2.84 9.44
N THR A 13 1.82 -3.19 10.52
CA THR A 13 1.23 -3.19 11.88
C THR A 13 1.81 -2.13 12.80
N TYR A 14 2.86 -1.46 12.37
CA TYR A 14 3.47 -0.33 13.07
C TYR A 14 4.21 0.59 12.11
N THR A 15 4.48 1.80 12.56
CA THR A 15 5.34 2.75 11.88
C THR A 15 6.57 3.06 12.74
N ILE A 16 7.64 3.53 12.13
CA ILE A 16 8.84 4.00 12.80
C ILE A 16 9.09 5.45 12.37
N GLY A 17 9.25 6.33 13.34
CA GLY A 17 9.64 7.72 13.11
C GLY A 17 11.15 7.86 12.80
N HIS A 18 11.58 9.07 12.45
CA HIS A 18 13.01 9.38 12.25
C HIS A 18 13.85 9.14 13.51
N ASP A 19 13.27 9.29 14.68
CA ASP A 19 13.88 9.04 16.00
C ASP A 19 14.01 7.55 16.33
N GLY A 20 13.45 6.67 15.51
CA GLY A 20 13.44 5.23 15.74
C GLY A 20 12.33 4.74 16.67
N VAL A 21 11.46 5.63 17.13
CA VAL A 21 10.30 5.25 17.95
C VAL A 21 9.24 4.58 17.09
N THR A 22 8.71 3.47 17.58
CA THR A 22 7.62 2.74 16.93
C THR A 22 6.25 3.22 17.45
N THR A 23 5.29 3.28 16.55
CA THR A 23 3.89 3.59 16.85
C THR A 23 3.01 2.51 16.22
N PRO A 24 2.01 1.97 16.93
CA PRO A 24 1.03 1.05 16.34
C PRO A 24 0.36 1.67 15.10
N TYR A 25 0.01 0.83 14.13
CA TYR A 25 -0.63 1.25 12.89
C TYR A 25 -1.67 0.19 12.45
N PRO A 26 -2.82 0.53 11.86
CA PRO A 26 -3.23 1.91 11.54
C PRO A 26 -3.67 2.73 12.76
N VAL A 27 -4.16 2.09 13.83
CA VAL A 27 -4.66 2.78 15.01
C VAL A 27 -3.57 2.91 16.06
N ASP A 28 -3.31 4.14 16.48
CA ASP A 28 -2.31 4.46 17.51
C ASP A 28 -2.85 4.24 18.94
N GLU A 29 -2.00 4.47 19.94
CA GLU A 29 -2.35 4.32 21.36
C GLU A 29 -3.42 5.32 21.83
N GLN A 30 -3.67 6.39 21.09
CA GLN A 30 -4.71 7.38 21.35
C GLN A 30 -6.03 7.05 20.63
N GLY A 31 -6.08 5.95 19.88
CA GLY A 31 -7.25 5.52 19.12
C GLY A 31 -7.46 6.29 17.80
N ARG A 32 -6.43 6.98 17.28
CA ARG A 32 -6.48 7.69 16.00
C ARG A 32 -6.10 6.74 14.88
N ASP A 33 -6.81 6.80 13.77
CA ASP A 33 -6.45 6.08 12.56
C ASP A 33 -5.42 6.89 11.74
N LEU A 34 -4.16 6.50 11.85
CA LEU A 34 -3.06 7.16 11.17
C LEU A 34 -3.04 6.94 9.66
N SER A 35 -3.84 6.02 9.13
CA SER A 35 -4.02 5.87 7.70
C SER A 35 -4.82 7.02 7.09
N ILE A 36 -5.69 7.65 7.88
CA ILE A 36 -6.51 8.78 7.46
C ILE A 36 -5.78 10.09 7.74
N TYR A 37 -5.48 10.86 6.70
CA TYR A 37 -4.74 12.12 6.86
C TYR A 37 -5.37 13.06 7.88
N ALA A 38 -6.69 13.23 7.84
CA ALA A 38 -7.42 14.10 8.77
C ALA A 38 -7.24 13.71 10.25
N GLU A 39 -6.95 12.44 10.55
CA GLU A 39 -6.78 11.92 11.90
C GLU A 39 -5.33 11.89 12.39
N GLN A 40 -4.34 12.17 11.55
CA GLN A 40 -2.92 12.09 11.91
C GLN A 40 -2.50 13.05 13.02
N GLY A 41 -3.31 14.04 13.31
CA GLY A 41 -3.11 14.97 14.44
C GLY A 41 -1.98 15.99 14.20
N PHE A 42 -1.60 16.66 15.28
CA PHE A 42 -0.70 17.80 15.24
C PHE A 42 0.77 17.39 15.42
N GLY A 43 1.66 18.26 14.99
CA GLY A 43 3.11 18.13 15.03
C GLY A 43 3.73 18.99 13.94
N LEU A 44 5.04 18.89 13.71
CA LEU A 44 5.71 19.62 12.64
C LEU A 44 5.53 18.92 11.29
N ASP A 45 5.84 17.67 11.26
CA ASP A 45 5.76 16.78 10.11
C ASP A 45 5.34 15.38 10.54
N LYS A 46 4.96 14.58 9.58
CA LYS A 46 4.67 13.16 9.75
C LYS A 46 5.53 12.35 8.80
N SER A 47 6.35 11.49 9.38
CA SER A 47 7.21 10.56 8.64
C SER A 47 6.93 9.15 9.13
N PHE A 48 6.23 8.38 8.33
CA PHE A 48 5.87 7.01 8.64
C PHE A 48 6.72 6.03 7.82
N HIS A 49 7.62 5.31 8.48
CA HIS A 49 8.37 4.22 7.88
C HIS A 49 7.66 2.91 8.18
N PRO A 50 7.14 2.24 7.18
CA PRO A 50 6.38 1.00 7.34
C PRO A 50 7.16 -0.14 7.97
N GLY A 51 6.54 -0.82 8.95
CA GLY A 51 7.06 -2.04 9.58
C GLY A 51 5.95 -3.08 9.78
N GLY A 52 6.34 -4.30 10.15
CA GLY A 52 5.39 -5.38 10.44
C GLY A 52 4.73 -5.98 9.19
N THR A 53 5.35 -5.88 8.02
CA THR A 53 4.82 -6.46 6.78
C THR A 53 5.95 -7.02 5.91
N HIS A 54 5.61 -8.05 5.14
CA HIS A 54 6.46 -8.58 4.06
C HIS A 54 5.99 -8.14 2.67
N LYS A 55 4.84 -7.47 2.58
CA LYS A 55 4.30 -6.99 1.31
C LYS A 55 5.20 -5.91 0.70
N GLY A 56 5.33 -5.95 -0.62
CA GLY A 56 6.21 -5.09 -1.40
C GLY A 56 5.63 -3.73 -1.78
N TYR A 57 4.43 -3.37 -1.33
CA TYR A 57 3.74 -2.18 -1.77
C TYR A 57 3.37 -1.23 -0.63
N PHE A 58 3.11 -0.01 -1.01
CA PHE A 58 2.48 1.04 -0.21
C PHE A 58 1.92 2.11 -1.17
N GLY A 59 1.09 2.99 -0.70
CA GLY A 59 0.49 3.98 -1.58
C GLY A 59 -0.41 4.98 -0.88
N ALA A 60 -1.18 5.71 -1.66
CA ALA A 60 -2.21 6.60 -1.17
C ALA A 60 -3.47 6.48 -2.03
N TYR A 61 -4.62 6.67 -1.41
CA TYR A 61 -5.94 6.61 -2.00
C TYR A 61 -6.73 7.87 -1.64
N TRP A 62 -7.44 8.43 -2.58
CA TRP A 62 -8.33 9.58 -2.43
C TRP A 62 -9.76 9.09 -2.61
N ALA A 63 -10.47 8.97 -1.49
CA ALA A 63 -11.79 8.35 -1.45
C ALA A 63 -12.84 9.13 -2.26
N GLY A 64 -12.78 10.47 -2.23
CA GLY A 64 -13.71 11.32 -3.00
C GLY A 64 -13.56 11.23 -4.52
N GLU A 65 -12.38 10.86 -4.99
CA GLU A 65 -12.07 10.69 -6.42
C GLU A 65 -12.10 9.21 -6.86
N ASP A 66 -12.22 8.30 -5.90
CA ASP A 66 -12.04 6.84 -6.10
C ASP A 66 -10.82 6.53 -6.97
N PHE A 67 -9.71 7.11 -6.57
CA PHE A 67 -8.43 7.03 -7.27
C PHE A 67 -7.29 6.87 -6.28
N GLY A 68 -6.29 6.10 -6.65
CA GLY A 68 -5.08 5.94 -5.85
C GLY A 68 -3.84 5.67 -6.68
N VAL A 69 -2.70 5.71 -6.00
CA VAL A 69 -1.41 5.33 -6.57
C VAL A 69 -0.67 4.40 -5.61
N LEU A 70 -0.15 3.33 -6.13
CA LEU A 70 0.69 2.36 -5.43
C LEU A 70 2.12 2.45 -5.93
N HIS A 71 3.04 2.33 -5.01
CA HIS A 71 4.43 1.98 -5.27
C HIS A 71 4.61 0.51 -4.96
N TYR A 72 5.26 -0.22 -5.84
CA TYR A 72 5.66 -1.61 -5.63
C TYR A 72 7.14 -1.81 -5.94
N ALA A 73 7.83 -2.51 -5.06
CA ALA A 73 9.17 -3.02 -5.29
C ALA A 73 9.36 -4.32 -4.50
N LEU A 74 10.25 -5.18 -4.95
CA LEU A 74 10.63 -6.34 -4.15
C LEU A 74 11.19 -5.88 -2.81
N ARG A 75 10.66 -6.38 -1.72
CA ARG A 75 11.05 -5.97 -0.38
C ARG A 75 12.55 -6.15 -0.12
N ASP A 76 13.11 -7.24 -0.60
CA ASP A 76 14.53 -7.57 -0.39
C ASP A 76 15.47 -6.67 -1.21
N GLU A 77 14.97 -6.06 -2.30
CA GLU A 77 15.71 -5.11 -3.12
C GLU A 77 15.54 -3.68 -2.61
N LYS A 78 14.38 -3.34 -2.06
CA LYS A 78 14.02 -1.99 -1.64
C LYS A 78 13.27 -2.02 -0.31
N VAL A 79 14.02 -2.06 0.76
CA VAL A 79 13.45 -2.20 2.12
C VAL A 79 12.87 -0.89 2.66
N GLY A 80 13.40 0.25 2.25
CA GLY A 80 12.99 1.56 2.74
C GLY A 80 11.76 2.06 2.01
N ARG A 81 10.72 2.33 2.77
CA ARG A 81 9.50 3.00 2.33
C ARG A 81 9.15 4.05 3.34
N LYS A 82 8.68 5.19 2.90
CA LYS A 82 8.29 6.26 3.79
C LYS A 82 7.13 7.07 3.21
N TYR A 83 6.19 7.40 4.07
CA TYR A 83 5.30 8.51 3.87
C TYR A 83 5.88 9.73 4.54
N PHE A 84 5.82 10.85 3.87
CA PHE A 84 6.03 12.14 4.48
C PHE A 84 4.87 13.05 4.13
N SER A 85 4.34 13.74 5.15
CA SER A 85 3.39 14.83 4.99
C SER A 85 3.67 15.88 6.04
N TRP A 86 3.41 17.15 5.73
CA TRP A 86 3.39 18.19 6.74
C TRP A 86 2.18 18.00 7.66
N ALA A 87 2.40 18.21 8.95
CA ALA A 87 1.35 18.08 9.94
C ALA A 87 0.29 19.18 9.80
N GLN A 88 -0.82 18.98 10.50
CA GLN A 88 -1.96 19.89 10.51
C GLN A 88 -1.78 21.06 11.49
N SER A 89 -0.59 21.20 12.11
CA SER A 89 -0.25 22.35 12.95
C SER A 89 -0.08 23.62 12.13
N GLU A 90 -0.11 24.77 12.81
CA GLU A 90 0.17 26.06 12.18
C GLU A 90 1.51 26.05 11.41
N GLN A 91 2.56 25.48 12.01
CA GLN A 91 3.87 25.35 11.39
C GLN A 91 3.88 24.43 10.18
N GLY A 92 3.06 23.39 10.17
CA GLY A 92 2.88 22.54 9.01
C GLY A 92 2.05 23.22 7.92
N ASN A 93 1.06 23.99 8.31
CA ASN A 93 0.14 24.65 7.36
C ASN A 93 0.77 25.77 6.53
N ILE A 94 1.86 26.40 7.00
CA ILE A 94 2.58 27.39 6.19
C ILE A 94 3.09 26.82 4.86
N TRP A 95 3.34 25.51 4.82
CA TRP A 95 3.83 24.85 3.61
C TRP A 95 2.77 24.72 2.52
N LYS A 96 1.48 24.86 2.85
CA LYS A 96 0.42 24.94 1.85
C LYS A 96 0.66 26.10 0.88
N ASP A 97 1.05 27.23 1.40
CA ASP A 97 1.31 28.43 0.60
C ASP A 97 2.68 28.40 -0.09
N LEU A 98 3.64 27.68 0.47
CA LEU A 98 5.01 27.64 -0.05
C LEU A 98 5.26 26.51 -1.06
N LEU A 99 4.54 25.40 -0.97
CA LEU A 99 4.79 24.22 -1.78
C LEU A 99 3.66 23.90 -2.76
N THR A 100 2.50 24.53 -2.62
CA THR A 100 1.34 24.29 -3.50
C THR A 100 0.75 25.62 -3.95
N ASP A 101 0.39 25.74 -5.21
CA ASP A 101 -0.17 26.99 -5.78
C ASP A 101 -1.58 27.28 -5.25
N GLU A 102 -2.34 26.25 -4.98
CA GLU A 102 -3.70 26.33 -4.45
C GLU A 102 -3.89 25.21 -3.45
N SER A 103 -3.76 25.47 -2.16
CA SER A 103 -3.93 24.44 -1.11
C SER A 103 -4.68 23.18 -1.57
N PRO A 104 -4.43 22.04 -1.19
CA PRO A 104 -4.13 21.53 0.14
C PRO A 104 -2.66 21.16 0.32
N GLN A 105 -2.35 20.46 1.40
CA GLN A 105 -1.03 19.95 1.73
C GLN A 105 -0.51 18.97 0.67
N TYR A 106 0.77 18.62 0.69
CA TYR A 106 1.33 17.59 -0.15
C TYR A 106 1.77 16.35 0.65
N VAL A 107 1.84 15.24 -0.03
CA VAL A 107 2.37 13.99 0.50
C VAL A 107 3.52 13.49 -0.39
N GLU A 108 4.52 12.92 0.24
CA GLU A 108 5.60 12.24 -0.46
C GLU A 108 5.48 10.73 -0.20
N LEU A 109 5.42 9.96 -1.28
CA LEU A 109 5.61 8.51 -1.24
C LEU A 109 7.07 8.26 -1.60
N GLN A 110 7.87 7.85 -0.64
CA GLN A 110 9.31 7.71 -0.82
C GLN A 110 9.72 6.25 -0.71
N SER A 111 10.67 5.84 -1.53
CA SER A 111 11.35 4.56 -1.39
C SER A 111 12.85 4.74 -1.32
N GLY A 112 13.54 3.83 -0.67
CA GLY A 112 14.96 3.94 -0.46
C GLY A 112 15.62 2.59 -0.15
N ARG A 113 16.94 2.60 -0.25
CA ARG A 113 17.78 1.44 0.06
C ARG A 113 17.78 1.11 1.55
N LEU A 114 17.71 2.13 2.41
CA LEU A 114 17.72 1.98 3.85
C LEU A 114 16.31 1.83 4.39
N PHE A 115 16.18 1.07 5.47
CA PHE A 115 14.91 0.80 6.13
C PHE A 115 14.20 2.08 6.58
N ASN A 116 14.94 3.03 7.13
CA ASN A 116 14.42 4.34 7.47
C ASN A 116 15.40 5.45 7.12
N GLN A 117 14.94 6.68 7.14
CA GLN A 117 15.77 7.86 7.02
C GLN A 117 16.49 8.09 8.36
N ASN A 118 17.83 8.16 8.30
CA ASN A 118 18.64 8.19 9.48
C ASN A 118 18.67 9.57 10.17
N LEU A 119 18.35 9.58 11.47
CA LEU A 119 18.72 10.62 12.42
C LEU A 119 19.68 10.04 13.47
N LEU A 120 20.32 10.89 14.25
CA LEU A 120 21.21 10.43 15.34
C LEU A 120 20.45 9.53 16.32
N GLU A 121 19.21 9.86 16.58
CA GLU A 121 18.32 9.17 17.50
C GLU A 121 17.86 7.79 16.98
N SER A 122 17.90 7.57 15.68
CA SER A 122 17.50 6.30 15.06
C SER A 122 18.57 5.20 15.10
N ILE A 123 19.44 5.21 16.11
CA ILE A 123 20.54 4.22 16.27
C ILE A 123 20.05 2.79 16.46
N TYR A 124 18.81 2.61 16.90
CA TYR A 124 18.22 1.31 17.18
C TYR A 124 17.52 0.69 15.98
N THR A 125 17.36 1.42 14.87
CA THR A 125 16.75 0.89 13.67
C THR A 125 17.74 0.11 12.82
N PRO A 126 17.36 -1.02 12.22
CA PRO A 126 18.24 -1.76 11.34
C PRO A 126 18.52 -0.96 10.06
N TYR A 127 19.66 -1.27 9.43
CA TYR A 127 20.07 -0.63 8.16
C TYR A 127 20.17 0.89 8.23
N LYS A 128 20.57 1.39 9.37
CA LYS A 128 20.68 2.80 9.67
C LYS A 128 21.60 3.56 8.71
N GLN A 129 22.70 2.96 8.33
CA GLN A 129 23.70 3.56 7.45
C GLN A 129 24.26 2.52 6.49
N THR A 130 24.59 2.97 5.29
CA THR A 130 25.36 2.18 4.35
C THR A 130 26.35 3.09 3.60
N LEU A 131 27.47 2.53 3.21
CA LEU A 131 28.47 3.23 2.42
C LEU A 131 28.29 2.91 0.94
N PHE A 132 28.53 3.89 0.08
CA PHE A 132 28.78 3.66 -1.31
C PHE A 132 30.24 3.27 -1.48
N THR A 133 30.50 2.01 -1.81
CA THR A 133 31.87 1.54 -2.08
C THR A 133 32.33 2.00 -3.45
N PRO A 134 33.61 2.37 -3.63
CA PRO A 134 34.16 2.64 -4.94
C PRO A 134 33.86 1.49 -5.91
N TYR A 135 33.41 1.83 -7.12
CA TYR A 135 33.03 0.86 -8.17
C TYR A 135 31.86 -0.07 -7.79
N GLY A 136 31.16 0.22 -6.70
CA GLY A 136 29.93 -0.48 -6.34
C GLY A 136 28.79 -0.12 -7.28
N THR A 137 27.96 -1.10 -7.62
CA THR A 137 26.72 -0.92 -8.38
C THR A 137 25.55 -1.37 -7.52
N ASP A 138 24.45 -0.65 -7.62
CA ASP A 138 23.18 -1.00 -7.00
C ASP A 138 22.09 -0.91 -8.06
N GLU A 139 21.27 -1.93 -8.18
CA GLU A 139 20.23 -2.03 -9.20
C GLU A 139 18.97 -2.62 -8.58
N TRP A 140 17.82 -2.04 -8.88
CA TRP A 140 16.51 -2.51 -8.41
C TRP A 140 15.42 -2.08 -9.38
N ASN A 141 14.22 -2.69 -9.24
CA ASN A 141 13.04 -2.32 -9.99
C ASN A 141 11.98 -1.72 -9.06
N GLU A 142 11.42 -0.60 -9.47
CA GLU A 142 10.29 0.06 -8.83
C GLU A 142 9.15 0.25 -9.83
N TYR A 143 7.93 0.12 -9.34
CA TYR A 143 6.73 0.27 -10.17
C TYR A 143 5.79 1.27 -9.51
N TRP A 144 5.36 2.27 -10.26
CA TRP A 144 4.34 3.22 -9.85
C TRP A 144 3.06 2.89 -10.61
N MET A 145 2.03 2.51 -9.89
CA MET A 145 0.86 1.83 -10.42
C MET A 145 -0.41 2.57 -9.97
N PRO A 146 -1.01 3.42 -10.81
CA PRO A 146 -2.28 4.06 -10.50
C PRO A 146 -3.41 3.04 -10.56
N PHE A 147 -4.47 3.29 -9.78
CA PHE A 147 -5.71 2.51 -9.81
C PHE A 147 -6.91 3.40 -9.54
N SER A 148 -8.11 2.96 -9.92
CA SER A 148 -9.35 3.68 -9.68
C SER A 148 -10.56 2.76 -9.75
N GLN A 149 -11.69 3.24 -9.21
CA GLN A 149 -13.00 2.59 -9.33
C GLN A 149 -13.08 1.18 -8.70
N ILE A 150 -12.26 0.92 -7.70
CA ILE A 150 -12.31 -0.31 -6.92
C ILE A 150 -12.38 -0.05 -5.41
N GLY A 151 -12.42 1.21 -4.97
CA GLY A 151 -12.21 1.59 -3.59
C GLY A 151 -10.73 1.56 -3.20
N ASN A 152 -10.44 1.43 -1.90
CA ASN A 152 -9.07 1.28 -1.39
C ASN A 152 -8.46 -0.06 -1.85
N VAL A 153 -7.27 -0.43 -1.40
CA VAL A 153 -6.56 -1.66 -1.80
C VAL A 153 -6.20 -2.51 -0.59
N ASP A 154 -6.67 -3.76 -0.60
CA ASP A 154 -6.32 -4.78 0.39
C ASP A 154 -5.13 -5.62 -0.02
N ASP A 155 -4.96 -5.80 -1.33
CA ASP A 155 -3.83 -6.53 -1.88
C ASP A 155 -3.46 -6.09 -3.29
N MET A 156 -2.19 -6.27 -3.65
CA MET A 156 -1.73 -5.99 -5.01
C MET A 156 -0.58 -6.88 -5.44
N SER A 157 -0.50 -7.05 -6.73
CA SER A 157 0.63 -7.66 -7.45
C SER A 157 0.91 -6.86 -8.72
N LEU A 158 1.95 -7.23 -9.47
CA LEU A 158 2.19 -6.67 -10.81
C LEU A 158 1.10 -7.04 -11.85
N ARG A 159 0.11 -7.84 -11.45
CA ARG A 159 -1.04 -8.18 -12.32
C ARG A 159 -2.23 -7.28 -12.07
N ALA A 160 -2.55 -7.03 -10.81
CA ALA A 160 -3.73 -6.28 -10.41
C ALA A 160 -3.62 -5.74 -8.98
N ALA A 161 -4.36 -4.67 -8.69
CA ALA A 161 -4.76 -4.28 -7.34
C ALA A 161 -6.15 -4.86 -7.06
N VAL A 162 -6.41 -5.20 -5.79
CA VAL A 162 -7.67 -5.80 -5.35
C VAL A 162 -8.17 -5.10 -4.10
N ASN A 163 -9.45 -4.79 -4.09
CA ASN A 163 -10.20 -4.37 -2.91
C ASN A 163 -11.28 -5.40 -2.60
N VAL A 164 -11.55 -5.58 -1.31
CA VAL A 164 -12.57 -6.50 -0.81
C VAL A 164 -13.35 -5.83 0.31
N GLU A 165 -14.65 -5.80 0.20
CA GLU A 165 -15.55 -5.24 1.21
C GLU A 165 -16.57 -6.29 1.64
N GLU A 166 -16.68 -6.51 2.96
CA GLU A 166 -17.70 -7.35 3.56
C GLU A 166 -18.82 -6.49 4.14
N LYS A 167 -20.04 -6.72 3.69
CA LYS A 167 -21.21 -6.02 4.18
C LYS A 167 -22.44 -6.94 4.21
N GLU A 168 -23.07 -7.02 5.39
CA GLU A 168 -24.35 -7.73 5.59
C GLU A 168 -24.37 -9.19 5.10
N GLY A 169 -23.23 -9.91 5.19
CA GLY A 169 -23.11 -11.30 4.77
C GLY A 169 -22.93 -11.49 3.27
N GLU A 170 -22.70 -10.42 2.53
CA GLU A 170 -22.25 -10.42 1.15
C GLU A 170 -20.82 -9.83 1.10
N MET A 171 -19.98 -10.37 0.27
CA MET A 171 -18.65 -9.81 0.00
C MET A 171 -18.61 -9.31 -1.44
N SER A 172 -18.34 -8.02 -1.60
CA SER A 172 -18.01 -7.40 -2.89
C SER A 172 -16.50 -7.31 -3.05
N PHE A 173 -16.03 -7.37 -4.28
CA PHE A 173 -14.63 -7.16 -4.59
C PHE A 173 -14.44 -6.40 -5.89
N GLY A 174 -13.40 -5.57 -5.91
CA GLY A 174 -12.92 -4.84 -7.07
C GLY A 174 -11.52 -5.31 -7.47
N ILE A 175 -11.27 -5.43 -8.75
CA ILE A 175 -9.97 -5.79 -9.33
C ILE A 175 -9.61 -4.73 -10.35
N TYR A 176 -8.45 -4.09 -10.19
CA TYR A 176 -7.90 -3.16 -11.17
C TYR A 176 -6.69 -3.81 -11.87
N PRO A 177 -6.87 -4.35 -13.08
CA PRO A 177 -5.82 -5.06 -13.80
C PRO A 177 -4.80 -4.09 -14.40
N TYR A 178 -3.52 -4.39 -14.25
CA TYR A 178 -2.41 -3.62 -14.85
C TYR A 178 -2.02 -4.11 -16.25
N ARG A 179 -2.63 -5.18 -16.69
CA ARG A 179 -2.52 -5.76 -18.04
C ARG A 179 -3.81 -6.51 -18.37
N ASP A 180 -4.01 -6.82 -19.63
CA ASP A 180 -5.15 -7.67 -20.02
C ASP A 180 -5.03 -9.02 -19.30
N LEU A 181 -6.11 -9.41 -18.62
CA LEU A 181 -6.24 -10.67 -17.90
C LEU A 181 -7.46 -11.40 -18.41
N ALA A 182 -7.33 -12.70 -18.67
CA ALA A 182 -8.45 -13.56 -19.01
C ALA A 182 -8.26 -14.91 -18.33
N GLY A 183 -9.35 -15.59 -17.98
CA GLY A 183 -9.34 -16.88 -17.34
C GLY A 183 -10.54 -17.06 -16.43
N GLN A 184 -10.53 -18.14 -15.64
CA GLN A 184 -11.57 -18.38 -14.65
C GLN A 184 -11.24 -17.71 -13.33
N ILE A 185 -12.08 -16.74 -12.91
CA ILE A 185 -12.05 -16.25 -11.54
C ILE A 185 -12.73 -17.27 -10.63
N THR A 186 -12.08 -17.58 -9.52
CA THR A 186 -12.61 -18.51 -8.50
C THR A 186 -12.49 -17.83 -7.14
N VAL A 187 -13.61 -17.74 -6.43
CA VAL A 187 -13.67 -17.21 -5.06
C VAL A 187 -13.93 -18.36 -4.11
N LEU A 188 -13.10 -18.49 -3.07
CA LEU A 188 -13.16 -19.59 -2.10
C LEU A 188 -13.45 -19.06 -0.71
N ASP A 189 -14.19 -19.85 0.09
CA ASP A 189 -14.29 -19.63 1.54
C ASP A 189 -13.06 -20.19 2.30
N ALA A 190 -13.04 -20.03 3.63
CA ALA A 190 -11.97 -20.50 4.49
C ALA A 190 -11.82 -22.04 4.52
N GLN A 191 -12.82 -22.80 4.09
CA GLN A 191 -12.82 -24.24 3.99
C GLN A 191 -12.42 -24.73 2.58
N GLY A 192 -12.22 -23.79 1.65
CA GLY A 192 -11.89 -24.10 0.26
C GLY A 192 -13.11 -24.43 -0.62
N HIS A 193 -14.33 -24.18 -0.13
CA HIS A 193 -15.51 -24.34 -0.98
C HIS A 193 -15.61 -23.16 -1.96
N VAL A 194 -16.05 -23.47 -3.18
CA VAL A 194 -16.23 -22.49 -4.24
C VAL A 194 -17.50 -21.68 -3.99
N LEU A 195 -17.35 -20.37 -3.77
CA LEU A 195 -18.46 -19.41 -3.68
C LEU A 195 -18.81 -18.85 -5.07
N LEU A 196 -17.80 -18.67 -5.93
CA LEU A 196 -17.98 -18.21 -7.33
C LEU A 196 -16.94 -18.89 -8.22
N ALA A 197 -17.38 -19.33 -9.40
CA ALA A 197 -16.49 -19.68 -10.51
C ALA A 197 -17.08 -19.13 -11.81
N LYS A 198 -16.30 -18.29 -12.52
CA LYS A 198 -16.80 -17.55 -13.69
C LYS A 198 -15.64 -17.22 -14.63
N ASP A 199 -15.82 -17.45 -15.92
CA ASP A 199 -14.88 -16.98 -16.93
C ASP A 199 -14.99 -15.47 -17.09
N VAL A 200 -13.85 -14.79 -17.12
CA VAL A 200 -13.76 -13.33 -17.20
C VAL A 200 -12.71 -12.91 -18.21
N GLU A 201 -12.94 -11.74 -18.80
CA GLU A 201 -11.97 -10.97 -19.57
C GLU A 201 -11.88 -9.58 -18.94
N MET A 202 -10.74 -9.22 -18.42
CA MET A 202 -10.48 -7.92 -17.79
C MET A 202 -9.45 -7.17 -18.64
N LYS A 203 -9.78 -5.95 -19.02
CA LYS A 203 -8.88 -5.08 -19.80
C LYS A 203 -7.97 -4.28 -18.87
N ALA A 204 -6.73 -4.09 -19.27
CA ALA A 204 -5.79 -3.23 -18.55
C ALA A 204 -6.39 -1.86 -18.26
N SER A 205 -6.23 -1.40 -17.04
CA SER A 205 -6.73 -0.10 -16.54
C SER A 205 -8.25 0.08 -16.58
N VAL A 206 -9.01 -1.01 -16.62
CA VAL A 206 -10.48 -0.99 -16.51
C VAL A 206 -10.88 -1.82 -15.29
N ALA A 207 -11.49 -1.18 -14.31
CA ALA A 207 -11.94 -1.84 -13.09
C ALA A 207 -12.97 -2.95 -13.40
N TYR A 208 -12.80 -4.09 -12.76
CA TYR A 208 -13.75 -5.19 -12.73
C TYR A 208 -14.30 -5.32 -11.32
N SER A 209 -15.59 -5.53 -11.17
CA SER A 209 -16.22 -5.76 -9.86
C SER A 209 -17.21 -6.91 -9.95
N ASP A 210 -17.30 -7.66 -8.86
CA ASP A 210 -18.28 -8.71 -8.67
C ASP A 210 -18.56 -8.89 -7.17
N LYS A 211 -19.47 -9.81 -6.83
CA LYS A 211 -19.85 -10.08 -5.46
C LYS A 211 -20.25 -11.53 -5.25
N VAL A 212 -20.12 -11.98 -4.02
CA VAL A 212 -20.51 -13.32 -3.59
C VAL A 212 -21.30 -13.27 -2.29
N ALA A 213 -22.26 -14.17 -2.14
CA ALA A 213 -22.89 -14.41 -0.85
C ALA A 213 -21.91 -15.16 0.07
N GLY A 214 -21.82 -14.72 1.32
CA GLY A 214 -20.92 -15.28 2.33
C GLY A 214 -19.54 -14.63 2.34
N LYS A 215 -18.70 -15.13 3.24
CA LYS A 215 -17.35 -14.62 3.46
C LYS A 215 -16.35 -15.42 2.62
N ALA A 216 -15.68 -14.75 1.70
CA ALA A 216 -14.56 -15.35 0.99
C ALA A 216 -13.26 -15.23 1.77
N SER A 217 -12.32 -16.12 1.51
CA SER A 217 -10.96 -16.09 2.03
C SER A 217 -9.91 -15.98 0.92
N GLN A 218 -10.26 -16.29 -0.32
CA GLN A 218 -9.35 -16.19 -1.46
C GLN A 218 -10.06 -15.82 -2.74
N ILE A 219 -9.38 -15.04 -3.58
CA ILE A 219 -9.75 -14.77 -4.97
C ILE A 219 -8.61 -15.21 -5.86
N LEU A 220 -8.91 -16.10 -6.81
CA LEU A 220 -7.95 -16.70 -7.73
C LEU A 220 -8.33 -16.38 -9.18
N LEU A 221 -7.34 -16.31 -10.07
CA LEU A 221 -7.52 -16.30 -11.52
C LEU A 221 -6.69 -17.43 -12.13
N ASP A 222 -7.33 -18.44 -12.72
CA ASP A 222 -6.69 -19.68 -13.19
C ASP A 222 -5.77 -20.33 -12.13
N GLY A 223 -6.21 -20.31 -10.87
CA GLY A 223 -5.43 -20.81 -9.74
C GLY A 223 -4.34 -19.85 -9.23
N TYR A 224 -4.08 -18.75 -9.92
CA TYR A 224 -3.20 -17.71 -9.43
C TYR A 224 -3.92 -16.81 -8.42
N ARG A 225 -3.35 -16.66 -7.24
CA ARG A 225 -3.95 -15.87 -6.17
C ARG A 225 -3.86 -14.37 -6.46
N LEU A 226 -5.01 -13.71 -6.53
CA LEU A 226 -5.12 -12.26 -6.62
C LEU A 226 -5.26 -11.61 -5.24
N TRP A 227 -5.97 -12.30 -4.32
CA TRP A 227 -6.17 -11.84 -2.94
C TRP A 227 -6.36 -13.03 -1.99
N SER A 228 -5.98 -12.85 -0.72
CA SER A 228 -6.23 -13.80 0.36
C SER A 228 -6.37 -13.07 1.69
N GLU A 229 -7.33 -13.51 2.52
CA GLU A 229 -7.48 -13.02 3.89
C GLU A 229 -6.22 -13.29 4.74
N ASP A 230 -5.56 -14.43 4.53
CA ASP A 230 -4.28 -14.77 5.15
C ASP A 230 -3.13 -14.04 4.47
N ALA A 231 -2.91 -12.81 4.88
CA ALA A 231 -1.97 -11.87 4.27
C ALA A 231 -0.47 -12.24 4.40
N GLN A 232 -0.13 -13.36 5.00
CA GLN A 232 1.27 -13.67 5.31
C GLN A 232 2.13 -14.07 4.11
N ASP A 233 1.54 -14.37 2.94
CA ASP A 233 2.32 -14.93 1.85
C ASP A 233 1.85 -14.54 0.44
N VAL A 234 1.42 -13.31 0.26
CA VAL A 234 1.09 -12.83 -1.07
C VAL A 234 2.35 -12.36 -1.77
N ASP A 235 2.70 -13.04 -2.83
CA ASP A 235 3.75 -12.72 -3.78
C ASP A 235 5.18 -12.57 -3.22
N ARG A 236 5.80 -13.68 -2.95
CA ARG A 236 7.15 -13.79 -3.50
C ARG A 236 6.97 -13.97 -5.02
N PRO A 237 7.31 -12.99 -5.84
CA PRO A 237 7.39 -13.27 -7.26
C PRO A 237 8.34 -14.45 -7.37
N HIS A 238 7.87 -15.54 -7.94
CA HIS A 238 8.74 -16.62 -8.35
C HIS A 238 9.91 -15.96 -9.06
N LYS A 239 11.12 -16.28 -8.65
CA LYS A 239 12.34 -15.81 -9.27
C LYS A 239 12.07 -15.67 -10.75
N VAL A 240 12.08 -14.45 -11.25
CA VAL A 240 12.16 -14.23 -12.67
C VAL A 240 13.44 -14.93 -13.05
N ASN A 241 13.32 -16.09 -13.68
CA ASN A 241 14.49 -16.69 -14.30
C ASN A 241 15.04 -15.62 -15.23
N LYS A 242 16.18 -15.08 -14.87
CA LYS A 242 16.99 -14.29 -15.76
C LYS A 242 17.64 -15.31 -16.71
N ASP A 243 16.87 -15.74 -17.69
CA ASP A 243 17.41 -16.36 -18.90
C ASP A 243 17.56 -15.28 -19.97
#